data_8fd12bf6ba1270e54be060f90e4e99c9
#
_entry.id   8fd12bf6ba1270e54be060f90e4e99c9
#
_cell.length_a   1.000
_cell.length_b   1.000
_cell.length_c   1.000
_cell.angle_alpha   90.00
_cell.angle_beta   90.00
_cell.angle_gamma   90.00
#
_symmetry.space_group_name_H-M   'P 1'
#
loop_
_entity.id
_entity.type
_entity.pdbx_description
1 polymer ?
#
loop_
_entity_poly.entity_id
_entity_poly.type
_entity_poly.pdbx_seq_one_letter_code
_entity_poly.pdbx_strand_id
1 'polypeptide(L)'
;MPVDLYIPPDALEVILEAFEGPLDLLLYLIRKQNINILDIPVAEITRQYMGYVELMKSVRLELAAEYLVMAAMLAEIKSRMLLPRSAEVEEEEGDPRAELIRRLQEYERFKAA
;
A
#
# COMPACT_ATOMS: atom_id res chain seq x y z
N MET A 1 23.36 11.60 4.69
CA MET A 1 23.11 11.94 3.96
C MET A 1 22.92 12.72 3.66
N PRO A 2 22.98 12.94 3.52
CA PRO A 2 22.75 13.78 3.11
C PRO A 2 22.34 14.18 2.43
N VAL A 3 22.30 14.01 2.23
CA VAL A 3 22.03 14.66 1.38
C VAL A 3 20.81 15.13 1.35
N ASP A 4 20.55 16.08 1.46
CA ASP A 4 19.38 16.68 1.48
C ASP A 4 18.89 16.92 0.18
N LEU A 5 18.19 16.00 -0.35
CA LEU A 5 17.48 16.22 -1.57
C LEU A 5 16.21 16.95 -1.22
N TYR A 6 16.25 18.25 -1.32
CA TYR A 6 15.03 19.01 -1.16
C TYR A 6 14.21 18.88 -2.45
N ILE A 7 12.98 18.37 -2.33
CA ILE A 7 12.05 18.30 -3.45
C ILE A 7 11.04 19.43 -3.26
N PRO A 8 10.98 20.39 -4.19
CA PRO A 8 10.00 21.47 -4.08
C PRO A 8 8.56 20.91 -4.03
N PRO A 9 7.65 21.56 -3.29
CA PRO A 9 6.28 21.06 -3.18
C PRO A 9 5.58 20.81 -4.52
N ASP A 10 5.82 21.65 -5.51
CA ASP A 10 5.20 21.47 -6.83
C ASP A 10 5.69 20.19 -7.50
N ALA A 11 6.99 19.91 -7.41
CA ALA A 11 7.55 18.69 -7.98
C ALA A 11 7.06 17.46 -7.23
N LEU A 12 6.96 17.56 -5.91
CA LEU A 12 6.44 16.47 -5.10
C LEU A 12 4.99 16.16 -5.46
N GLU A 13 4.17 17.19 -5.66
CA GLU A 13 2.78 16.98 -6.05
C GLU A 13 2.67 16.24 -7.38
N VAL A 14 3.49 16.62 -8.37
CA VAL A 14 3.49 15.93 -9.67
C VAL A 14 3.86 14.46 -9.50
N ILE A 15 4.87 14.17 -8.69
CA ILE A 15 5.29 12.80 -8.44
C ILE A 15 4.17 11.98 -7.79
N LEU A 16 3.52 12.55 -6.79
CA LEU A 16 2.47 11.84 -6.08
C LEU A 16 1.22 11.65 -6.94
N GLU A 17 0.91 12.62 -7.80
CA GLU A 17 -0.23 12.51 -8.71
C GLU A 17 0.01 11.52 -9.84
N ALA A 18 1.25 11.10 -10.06
CA ALA A 18 1.57 10.11 -11.09
C ALA A 18 1.04 8.72 -10.73
N PHE A 19 0.78 8.46 -9.46
CA PHE A 19 0.17 7.20 -9.08
C PHE A 19 -1.30 7.19 -9.50
N GLU A 20 -1.74 6.08 -10.07
CA GLU A 20 -3.10 5.93 -10.55
C GLU A 20 -4.01 5.27 -9.53
N GLY A 21 -3.84 5.61 -8.28
CA GLY A 21 -4.66 5.12 -7.18
C GLY A 21 -3.92 4.20 -6.24
N PRO A 22 -4.60 3.72 -5.20
CA PRO A 22 -3.95 2.95 -4.14
C PRO A 22 -3.28 1.66 -4.59
N LEU A 23 -3.88 0.93 -5.52
CA LEU A 23 -3.27 -0.31 -5.99
C LEU A 23 -1.98 -0.05 -6.76
N ASP A 24 -1.94 1.07 -7.50
CA ASP A 24 -0.74 1.45 -8.24
C ASP A 24 0.41 1.75 -7.28
N LEU A 25 0.12 2.49 -6.21
CA LEU A 25 1.11 2.79 -5.19
C LEU A 25 1.63 1.51 -4.52
N LEU A 26 0.72 0.60 -4.18
CA LEU A 26 1.11 -0.67 -3.57
C LEU A 26 1.99 -1.49 -4.49
N LEU A 27 1.64 -1.59 -5.78
CA LEU A 27 2.48 -2.30 -6.73
C LEU A 27 3.86 -1.68 -6.85
N TYR A 28 3.93 -0.35 -6.84
CA TYR A 28 5.21 0.35 -6.87
C TYR A 28 6.08 -0.06 -5.69
N LEU A 29 5.51 -0.06 -4.48
CA LEU A 29 6.25 -0.42 -3.27
C LEU A 29 6.70 -1.88 -3.32
N ILE A 30 5.83 -2.76 -3.80
CA ILE A 30 6.13 -4.19 -3.89
C ILE A 30 7.26 -4.44 -4.89
N ARG A 31 7.16 -3.84 -6.07
CA ARG A 31 8.16 -4.04 -7.13
C ARG A 31 9.50 -3.42 -6.76
N LYS A 32 9.48 -2.25 -6.17
CA LYS A 32 10.69 -1.53 -5.79
C LYS A 32 11.56 -2.36 -4.84
N GLN A 33 10.94 -3.16 -4.00
CA GLN A 33 11.62 -3.96 -2.97
C GLN A 33 11.73 -5.43 -3.34
N ASN A 34 11.32 -5.80 -4.55
CA ASN A 34 11.34 -7.19 -5.02
C ASN A 34 10.57 -8.13 -4.11
N ILE A 35 9.43 -7.66 -3.62
CA ILE A 35 8.57 -8.46 -2.73
C ILE A 35 7.71 -9.40 -3.58
N ASN A 36 7.54 -10.63 -3.09
CA ASN A 36 6.63 -11.58 -3.71
C ASN A 36 5.18 -11.16 -3.41
N ILE A 37 4.42 -10.90 -4.46
CA ILE A 37 3.03 -10.43 -4.32
C ILE A 37 2.16 -11.44 -3.58
N LEU A 38 2.53 -12.72 -3.59
CA LEU A 38 1.79 -13.76 -2.90
C LEU A 38 2.13 -13.85 -1.41
N ASP A 39 3.15 -13.12 -0.97
CA ASP A 39 3.57 -13.14 0.42
C ASP A 39 4.01 -11.75 0.88
N ILE A 40 3.07 -10.85 0.92
CA ILE A 40 3.31 -9.46 1.25
C ILE A 40 3.53 -9.27 2.75
N PRO A 41 4.63 -8.63 3.18
CA PRO A 41 4.82 -8.29 4.59
C PRO A 41 3.97 -7.06 4.93
N VAL A 42 2.74 -7.32 5.36
CA VAL A 42 1.72 -6.27 5.48
C VAL A 42 2.11 -5.17 6.45
N ALA A 43 2.73 -5.51 7.60
CA ALA A 43 3.09 -4.48 8.57
C ALA A 43 4.06 -3.46 7.97
N GLU A 44 5.06 -3.94 7.24
CA GLU A 44 6.05 -3.07 6.62
C GLU A 44 5.46 -2.27 5.44
N ILE A 45 4.66 -2.93 4.62
CA ILE A 45 4.02 -2.27 3.48
C ILE A 45 3.04 -1.20 3.98
N THR A 46 2.29 -1.49 5.04
CA THR A 46 1.37 -0.52 5.63
C THR A 46 2.13 0.72 6.10
N ARG A 47 3.26 0.51 6.78
CA ARG A 47 4.09 1.61 7.27
C ARG A 47 4.55 2.50 6.11
N GLN A 48 5.04 1.89 5.03
CA GLN A 48 5.52 2.63 3.87
C GLN A 48 4.38 3.36 3.16
N TYR A 49 3.25 2.67 3.00
CA TYR A 49 2.07 3.26 2.37
C TYR A 49 1.62 4.49 3.14
N MET A 50 1.56 4.40 4.47
CA MET A 50 1.16 5.55 5.29
C MET A 50 2.12 6.72 5.17
N GLY A 51 3.41 6.45 4.97
CA GLY A 51 4.38 7.50 4.70
C GLY A 51 4.02 8.31 3.46
N TYR A 52 3.62 7.64 2.40
CA TYR A 52 3.17 8.32 1.17
C TYR A 52 1.87 9.08 1.39
N VAL A 53 0.93 8.50 2.14
CA VAL A 53 -0.33 9.17 2.43
C VAL A 53 -0.08 10.46 3.20
N GLU A 54 0.84 10.45 4.18
CA GLU A 54 1.18 11.66 4.93
C GLU A 54 1.79 12.72 4.02
N LEU A 55 2.64 12.33 3.09
CA LEU A 55 3.18 13.25 2.10
C LEU A 55 2.07 13.87 1.24
N MET A 56 1.13 13.05 0.80
CA MET A 56 -0.01 13.52 0.02
C MET A 56 -0.84 14.54 0.79
N LYS A 57 -1.08 14.27 2.08
CA LYS A 57 -1.82 15.18 2.93
C LYS A 57 -1.11 16.53 3.08
N SER A 58 0.22 16.51 3.16
CA SER A 58 0.99 17.73 3.35
C SER A 58 0.99 18.60 2.08
N VAL A 59 0.85 17.98 0.91
CA VAL A 59 0.84 18.69 -0.36
C VAL A 59 -0.57 19.15 -0.73
N ARG A 60 -1.52 18.23 -0.65
CA ARG A 60 -2.91 18.52 -0.98
C ARG A 60 -3.80 17.44 -0.38
N LEU A 61 -4.66 17.84 0.55
CA LEU A 61 -5.48 16.88 1.30
C LEU A 61 -6.38 16.05 0.40
N GLU A 62 -6.92 16.65 -0.65
CA GLU A 62 -7.79 15.92 -1.59
C GLU A 62 -7.08 14.76 -2.27
N LEU A 63 -5.79 14.92 -2.51
CA LEU A 63 -5.01 13.83 -3.12
C LEU A 63 -4.99 12.61 -2.22
N ALA A 64 -4.84 12.83 -0.91
CA ALA A 64 -4.78 11.74 0.06
C ALA A 64 -6.12 11.01 0.19
N ALA A 65 -7.23 11.70 -0.06
CA ALA A 65 -8.56 11.14 0.18
C ALA A 65 -8.78 9.81 -0.52
N GLU A 66 -8.31 9.68 -1.76
CA GLU A 66 -8.45 8.45 -2.53
C GLU A 66 -7.72 7.26 -1.90
N TYR A 67 -6.71 7.55 -1.10
CA TYR A 67 -5.82 6.51 -0.54
C TYR A 67 -6.23 6.08 0.87
N LEU A 68 -7.18 6.81 1.50
CA LEU A 68 -7.54 6.52 2.88
C LEU A 68 -8.34 5.24 3.06
N VAL A 69 -9.15 4.87 2.07
CA VAL A 69 -9.91 3.61 2.12
C VAL A 69 -8.93 2.42 2.13
N MET A 70 -7.92 2.48 1.27
CA MET A 70 -6.91 1.43 1.25
C MET A 70 -6.10 1.42 2.54
N ALA A 71 -5.82 2.60 3.12
CA ALA A 71 -5.11 2.68 4.39
C ALA A 71 -5.90 1.94 5.48
N ALA A 72 -7.22 2.11 5.51
CA ALA A 72 -8.07 1.41 6.47
C ALA A 72 -8.05 -0.10 6.24
N MET A 73 -8.09 -0.52 4.97
CA MET A 73 -8.01 -1.94 4.64
C MET A 73 -6.69 -2.55 5.09
N LEU A 74 -5.58 -1.85 4.84
CA LEU A 74 -4.26 -2.32 5.25
C LEU A 74 -4.15 -2.41 6.77
N ALA A 75 -4.72 -1.43 7.48
CA ALA A 75 -4.71 -1.44 8.93
C ALA A 75 -5.49 -2.64 9.48
N GLU A 76 -6.62 -2.95 8.86
CA GLU A 76 -7.42 -4.10 9.27
C GLU A 76 -6.67 -5.41 9.02
N ILE A 77 -6.08 -5.56 7.84
CA ILE A 77 -5.32 -6.76 7.52
C ILE A 77 -4.14 -6.90 8.47
N LYS A 78 -3.42 -5.80 8.73
CA LYS A 78 -2.29 -5.81 9.66
C LYS A 78 -2.75 -6.28 11.05
N SER A 79 -3.87 -5.75 11.52
CA SER A 79 -4.42 -6.13 12.83
C SER A 79 -4.71 -7.62 12.89
N ARG A 80 -5.34 -8.15 11.85
CA ARG A 80 -5.64 -9.59 11.80
C ARG A 80 -4.38 -10.45 11.77
N MET A 81 -3.36 -10.01 11.04
CA MET A 81 -2.10 -10.75 10.94
C MET A 81 -1.33 -10.78 12.26
N LEU A 82 -1.50 -9.74 13.09
CA LEU A 82 -0.79 -9.63 14.36
C LEU A 82 -1.51 -10.28 15.53
N LEU A 83 -2.82 -10.55 15.39
CA LEU A 83 -3.57 -11.19 16.46
C LEU A 83 -3.31 -12.69 16.48
N PRO A 84 -3.23 -13.30 17.68
CA PRO A 84 -3.11 -14.75 17.76
C PRO A 84 -4.36 -15.40 17.17
N ARG A 85 -4.15 -16.42 16.34
CA ARG A 85 -5.25 -17.10 15.68
C ARG A 85 -5.14 -18.59 15.91
N SER A 86 -6.29 -19.22 16.21
CA SER A 86 -6.34 -20.68 16.32
C SER A 86 -6.28 -21.28 14.92
N ALA A 87 -5.87 -22.54 14.84
CA ALA A 87 -5.84 -23.25 13.57
C ALA A 87 -7.22 -23.30 12.92
N GLU A 88 -8.27 -23.40 13.74
CA GLU A 88 -9.64 -23.43 13.23
C GLU A 88 -10.01 -22.11 12.55
N VAL A 89 -9.64 -20.98 13.16
CA VAL A 89 -9.94 -19.67 12.58
C VAL A 89 -9.18 -19.49 11.28
N GLU A 90 -7.90 -19.88 11.24
CA GLU A 90 -7.10 -19.80 10.03
C GLU A 90 -7.70 -20.64 8.91
N GLU A 91 -8.19 -21.82 9.24
CA GLU A 91 -8.78 -22.71 8.26
C GLU A 91 -10.10 -22.15 7.70
N GLU A 92 -10.91 -21.55 8.55
CA GLU A 92 -12.20 -20.98 8.15
C GLU A 92 -12.06 -19.68 7.38
N GLU A 93 -11.25 -18.77 7.90
CA GLU A 93 -11.14 -17.42 7.32
C GLU A 93 -10.08 -17.30 6.24
N GLY A 94 -9.11 -18.20 6.26
CA GLY A 94 -8.02 -18.15 5.32
C GLY A 94 -7.03 -17.03 5.64
N ASP A 95 -6.23 -16.67 4.63
CA ASP A 95 -5.23 -15.63 4.78
C ASP A 95 -5.92 -14.26 4.72
N PRO A 96 -5.73 -13.41 5.75
CA PRO A 96 -6.33 -12.07 5.73
C PRO A 96 -5.92 -11.22 4.52
N ARG A 97 -4.80 -11.56 3.89
CA ARG A 97 -4.28 -10.83 2.71
C ARG A 97 -4.91 -11.27 1.40
N ALA A 98 -5.70 -12.35 1.40
CA ALA A 98 -6.14 -12.99 0.16
C ALA A 98 -6.85 -12.04 -0.80
N GLU A 99 -7.78 -11.24 -0.30
CA GLU A 99 -8.51 -10.31 -1.14
C GLU A 99 -7.60 -9.22 -1.72
N LEU A 100 -6.69 -8.70 -0.92
CA LEU A 100 -5.74 -7.70 -1.38
C LEU A 100 -4.83 -8.27 -2.46
N ILE A 101 -4.32 -9.49 -2.25
CA ILE A 101 -3.46 -10.15 -3.22
C ILE A 101 -4.21 -10.33 -4.54
N ARG A 102 -5.48 -10.76 -4.47
CA ARG A 102 -6.30 -10.94 -5.67
C ARG A 102 -6.45 -9.62 -6.45
N ARG A 103 -6.73 -8.53 -5.74
CA ARG A 103 -6.88 -7.22 -6.36
C ARG A 103 -5.58 -6.74 -7.01
N LEU A 104 -4.47 -6.97 -6.33
CA LEU A 104 -3.16 -6.57 -6.87
C LEU A 104 -2.81 -7.36 -8.12
N GLN A 105 -3.10 -8.66 -8.13
CA GLN A 105 -2.86 -9.50 -9.30
C GLN A 105 -3.73 -9.09 -10.48
N GLU A 106 -4.99 -8.76 -10.24
CA GLU A 106 -5.88 -8.29 -11.29
C GLU A 106 -5.43 -6.95 -11.84
N TYR A 107 -5.01 -6.05 -10.96
CA TYR A 107 -4.54 -4.73 -11.38
C TYR A 107 -3.24 -4.86 -12.18
N GLU A 108 -2.35 -5.74 -11.74
CA GLU A 108 -1.09 -5.99 -12.43
C GLU A 108 -1.33 -6.46 -13.87
N ARG A 109 -2.28 -7.36 -14.06
CA ARG A 109 -2.66 -7.83 -15.38
C ARG A 109 -3.26 -6.70 -16.22
N PHE A 110 -4.10 -5.89 -15.61
CA PHE A 110 -4.69 -4.74 -16.29
C PHE A 110 -3.62 -3.77 -16.79
N LYS A 111 -2.65 -3.46 -15.95
CA LYS A 111 -1.57 -2.56 -16.33
C LYS A 111 -0.67 -3.14 -17.42
N ALA A 112 -0.51 -4.45 -17.46
CA ALA A 112 0.34 -5.10 -18.44
C ALA A 112 -0.33 -5.23 -19.82
N ALA A 113 -1.63 -5.17 -19.86
CA ALA A 113 -2.39 -5.38 -21.09
C ALA A 113 -2.27 -4.22 -22.12
#